data_165729cf2375270b546fb88ddfdf4993
#
_entry.id   165729cf2375270b546fb88ddfdf4993
#
_cell.length_a   1.000
_cell.length_b   1.000
_cell.length_c   1.000
_cell.angle_alpha   90.00
_cell.angle_beta   90.00
_cell.angle_gamma   90.00
#
_symmetry.space_group_name_H-M   'P 1'
#
loop_
_entity.id
_entity.type
_entity.pdbx_description
1 polymer ?
#
loop_
_entity_poly.entity_id
_entity_poly.type
_entity_poly.pdbx_seq_one_letter_code
_entity_poly.pdbx_strand_id
1 'polypeptide(L)'
;MAEPDPEPTAAWAAGGTVWPETGAVPGVAGPAGDVVSGLIHHLEFWVPDLDRSVVSWGWLLDELGYKPFGDWAGGRSWRAGHTYIVLEQSPDRTASRHDRKRSGLNHIAFHVADQDQVEKLVAVAPSYGWRLMFPERHPYAGGEGHYAAYLENADGFEVELVAPSPIATAEPSS
;
A
#
# COMPACT_ATOMS: atom_id res chain seq x y z
N MET A 1 3.77 42.88 10.01
CA MET A 1 2.69 41.98 10.41
C MET A 1 2.39 41.14 9.17
N ALA A 2 2.78 39.88 9.19
CA ALA A 2 2.44 38.93 8.12
C ALA A 2 0.99 38.47 8.34
N GLU A 3 0.16 38.48 7.32
CA GLU A 3 -1.17 37.88 7.36
C GLU A 3 -1.03 36.39 7.64
N PRO A 4 -1.90 35.80 8.46
CA PRO A 4 -1.90 34.35 8.64
C PRO A 4 -2.33 33.67 7.33
N ASP A 5 -1.62 32.59 6.96
CA ASP A 5 -2.00 31.74 5.85
C ASP A 5 -3.47 31.28 6.01
N PRO A 6 -4.25 31.27 4.93
CA PRO A 6 -5.61 30.76 5.00
C PRO A 6 -5.61 29.30 5.40
N GLU A 7 -6.40 28.95 6.41
CA GLU A 7 -6.66 27.57 6.79
C GLU A 7 -7.05 26.73 5.56
N PRO A 8 -6.49 25.53 5.38
CA PRO A 8 -6.91 24.66 4.29
C PRO A 8 -8.38 24.31 4.48
N THR A 9 -9.23 24.92 3.67
CA THR A 9 -10.64 24.53 3.57
C THR A 9 -10.68 23.10 3.05
N ALA A 10 -11.11 22.19 3.91
CA ALA A 10 -11.29 20.78 3.59
C ALA A 10 -12.28 20.63 2.42
N ALA A 11 -11.76 20.61 1.19
CA ALA A 11 -12.55 20.42 -0.04
C ALA A 11 -13.19 19.02 -0.13
N TRP A 12 -12.82 18.11 0.78
CA TRP A 12 -13.41 16.78 0.91
C TRP A 12 -14.85 16.79 1.45
N ALA A 13 -15.34 17.92 1.96
CA ALA A 13 -16.69 18.04 2.51
C ALA A 13 -17.79 18.29 1.47
N ALA A 14 -17.48 18.56 0.20
CA ALA A 14 -18.46 19.00 -0.79
C ALA A 14 -18.92 17.94 -1.81
N GLY A 15 -18.41 16.71 -1.73
CA GLY A 15 -18.85 15.60 -2.59
C GLY A 15 -19.15 14.37 -1.76
N GLY A 16 -20.13 14.45 -0.85
CA GLY A 16 -20.47 13.41 0.10
C GLY A 16 -20.77 12.06 -0.54
N THR A 17 -19.76 11.23 -0.73
CA THR A 17 -19.94 9.80 -0.77
C THR A 17 -20.03 9.35 0.66
N VAL A 18 -21.25 9.05 1.10
CA VAL A 18 -21.52 8.42 2.39
C VAL A 18 -20.75 7.10 2.39
N TRP A 19 -19.69 7.04 3.18
CA TRP A 19 -19.04 5.78 3.49
C TRP A 19 -20.09 4.86 4.10
N PRO A 20 -20.29 3.62 3.60
CA PRO A 20 -21.19 2.71 4.26
C PRO A 20 -20.66 2.46 5.67
N GLU A 21 -21.28 3.09 6.64
CA GLU A 21 -21.15 2.66 8.03
C GLU A 21 -21.64 1.21 8.09
N THR A 22 -20.73 0.30 8.43
CA THR A 22 -21.06 -1.11 8.68
C THR A 22 -21.69 -1.89 7.49
N GLY A 23 -20.96 -2.14 6.43
CA GLY A 23 -21.26 -3.17 5.46
C GLY A 23 -20.49 -4.44 5.76
N ALA A 24 -21.11 -5.43 6.43
CA ALA A 24 -20.58 -6.78 6.49
C ALA A 24 -20.48 -7.32 5.06
N VAL A 25 -19.26 -7.51 4.54
CA VAL A 25 -19.04 -8.20 3.27
C VAL A 25 -19.37 -9.68 3.50
N PRO A 26 -20.34 -10.28 2.77
CA PRO A 26 -20.63 -11.69 2.90
C PRO A 26 -19.40 -12.50 2.44
N GLY A 27 -18.79 -13.26 3.35
CA GLY A 27 -17.76 -14.23 3.02
C GLY A 27 -16.39 -14.05 3.68
N VAL A 28 -16.13 -12.99 4.45
CA VAL A 28 -14.93 -12.87 5.28
C VAL A 28 -15.35 -12.73 6.74
N ALA A 29 -15.89 -13.82 7.30
CA ALA A 29 -16.01 -13.96 8.73
C ALA A 29 -14.66 -14.46 9.28
N GLY A 30 -13.71 -13.55 9.41
CA GLY A 30 -12.75 -13.67 10.51
C GLY A 30 -13.51 -13.37 11.81
N PRO A 31 -13.13 -13.97 12.96
CA PRO A 31 -13.74 -13.59 14.22
C PRO A 31 -13.68 -12.07 14.34
N ALA A 32 -14.77 -11.45 14.78
CA ALA A 32 -14.80 -10.04 15.15
C ALA A 32 -13.82 -9.87 16.33
N GLY A 33 -12.54 -9.83 15.99
CA GLY A 33 -11.48 -9.52 16.94
C GLY A 33 -11.59 -8.04 17.25
N ASP A 34 -11.48 -7.69 18.50
CA ASP A 34 -11.46 -6.33 18.97
C ASP A 34 -10.46 -5.50 18.13
N VAL A 35 -10.89 -4.35 17.65
CA VAL A 35 -10.00 -3.41 16.97
C VAL A 35 -8.89 -3.03 17.95
N VAL A 36 -7.66 -3.45 17.65
CA VAL A 36 -6.51 -3.10 18.50
C VAL A 36 -6.16 -1.64 18.25
N SER A 37 -6.25 -0.83 19.30
CA SER A 37 -5.86 0.58 19.23
C SER A 37 -4.39 0.73 18.78
N GLY A 38 -4.15 1.65 17.84
CA GLY A 38 -2.82 1.93 17.30
C GLY A 38 -2.47 1.20 16.00
N LEU A 39 -3.33 0.28 15.51
CA LEU A 39 -3.17 -0.26 14.17
C LEU A 39 -3.53 0.78 13.11
N ILE A 40 -2.89 0.65 11.95
CA ILE A 40 -3.18 1.51 10.80
C ILE A 40 -4.61 1.25 10.32
N HIS A 41 -5.45 2.29 10.33
CA HIS A 41 -6.80 2.23 9.79
C HIS A 41 -6.78 2.25 8.26
N HIS A 42 -6.12 3.26 7.67
CA HIS A 42 -5.92 3.34 6.21
C HIS A 42 -4.66 4.13 5.86
N LEU A 43 -4.24 3.95 4.61
CA LEU A 43 -3.25 4.77 3.94
C LEU A 43 -3.89 5.35 2.69
N GLU A 44 -3.67 6.65 2.43
CA GLU A 44 -4.15 7.32 1.24
C GLU A 44 -2.96 7.81 0.41
N PHE A 45 -2.94 7.42 -0.86
CA PHE A 45 -1.94 7.83 -1.82
C PHE A 45 -2.58 8.71 -2.89
N TRP A 46 -2.08 9.92 -3.04
CA TRP A 46 -2.46 10.78 -4.15
C TRP A 46 -1.65 10.42 -5.38
N VAL A 47 -2.36 10.00 -6.42
CA VAL A 47 -1.78 9.50 -7.67
C VAL A 47 -1.99 10.47 -8.81
N PRO A 48 -1.05 10.57 -9.77
CA PRO A 48 -1.16 11.51 -10.88
C PRO A 48 -2.21 11.10 -11.92
N ASP A 49 -2.46 9.80 -12.05
CA ASP A 49 -3.36 9.19 -13.03
C ASP A 49 -4.01 7.97 -12.38
N LEU A 50 -5.30 8.08 -12.06
CA LEU A 50 -6.01 7.06 -11.33
C LEU A 50 -6.13 5.76 -12.13
N ASP A 51 -6.46 5.82 -13.43
CA ASP A 51 -6.67 4.64 -14.25
C ASP A 51 -5.39 3.80 -14.36
N ARG A 52 -4.25 4.45 -14.60
CA ARG A 52 -2.94 3.79 -14.61
C ARG A 52 -2.58 3.22 -13.25
N SER A 53 -2.82 3.98 -12.18
CA SER A 53 -2.50 3.55 -10.82
C SER A 53 -3.37 2.39 -10.37
N VAL A 54 -4.64 2.33 -10.81
CA VAL A 54 -5.53 1.18 -10.56
C VAL A 54 -4.99 -0.09 -11.23
N VAL A 55 -4.39 0.00 -12.41
CA VAL A 55 -3.76 -1.18 -13.03
C VAL A 55 -2.59 -1.69 -12.21
N SER A 56 -1.69 -0.81 -11.78
CA SER A 56 -0.48 -1.22 -11.03
C SER A 56 -0.79 -1.62 -9.59
N TRP A 57 -1.40 -0.73 -8.83
CA TRP A 57 -1.72 -0.98 -7.43
C TRP A 57 -2.83 -2.02 -7.25
N GLY A 58 -3.85 -2.00 -8.13
CA GLY A 58 -4.97 -2.95 -8.06
C GLY A 58 -4.49 -4.38 -8.22
N TRP A 59 -3.60 -4.64 -9.21
CA TRP A 59 -2.96 -5.94 -9.34
C TRP A 59 -2.20 -6.33 -8.08
N LEU A 60 -1.30 -5.47 -7.58
CA LEU A 60 -0.48 -5.78 -6.41
C LEU A 60 -1.33 -6.07 -5.17
N LEU A 61 -2.33 -5.22 -4.92
CA LEU A 61 -3.19 -5.36 -3.75
C LEU A 61 -4.06 -6.62 -3.83
N ASP A 62 -4.52 -7.02 -5.03
CA ASP A 62 -5.27 -8.27 -5.19
C ASP A 62 -4.40 -9.51 -4.95
N GLU A 63 -3.16 -9.51 -5.45
CA GLU A 63 -2.16 -10.56 -5.18
C GLU A 63 -1.80 -10.67 -3.68
N LEU A 64 -1.85 -9.54 -2.96
CA LEU A 64 -1.66 -9.48 -1.51
C LEU A 64 -2.94 -9.79 -0.72
N GLY A 65 -4.04 -10.16 -1.40
CA GLY A 65 -5.29 -10.58 -0.77
C GLY A 65 -6.24 -9.45 -0.38
N TYR A 66 -5.92 -8.19 -0.72
CA TYR A 66 -6.87 -7.09 -0.57
C TYR A 66 -8.03 -7.26 -1.54
N LYS A 67 -9.21 -6.78 -1.16
CA LYS A 67 -10.41 -6.81 -2.01
C LYS A 67 -10.90 -5.40 -2.30
N PRO A 68 -11.46 -5.14 -3.48
CA PRO A 68 -12.09 -3.85 -3.81
C PRO A 68 -13.06 -3.45 -2.70
N PHE A 69 -12.99 -2.18 -2.27
CA PHE A 69 -13.77 -1.69 -1.12
C PHE A 69 -14.58 -0.44 -1.44
N GLY A 70 -14.00 0.58 -2.08
CA GLY A 70 -14.68 1.80 -2.48
C GLY A 70 -14.32 2.21 -3.90
N ASP A 71 -15.30 2.84 -4.58
CA ASP A 71 -15.20 3.30 -5.96
C ASP A 71 -15.94 4.63 -6.09
N TRP A 72 -15.23 5.71 -6.49
CA TRP A 72 -15.79 7.03 -6.76
C TRP A 72 -15.03 7.71 -7.90
N ALA A 73 -15.54 8.84 -8.40
CA ALA A 73 -15.00 9.49 -9.60
C ALA A 73 -13.50 9.82 -9.53
N GLY A 74 -12.99 10.18 -8.35
CA GLY A 74 -11.58 10.56 -8.13
C GLY A 74 -10.73 9.51 -7.44
N GLY A 75 -11.26 8.33 -7.08
CA GLY A 75 -10.50 7.37 -6.29
C GLY A 75 -11.04 5.96 -6.26
N ARG A 76 -10.20 5.07 -5.73
CA ARG A 76 -10.48 3.64 -5.50
C ARG A 76 -9.87 3.23 -4.18
N SER A 77 -10.45 2.23 -3.55
CA SER A 77 -9.85 1.64 -2.36
C SER A 77 -9.95 0.13 -2.32
N TRP A 78 -9.01 -0.50 -1.60
CA TRP A 78 -8.93 -1.95 -1.38
C TRP A 78 -8.72 -2.21 0.09
N ARG A 79 -9.32 -3.26 0.61
CA ARG A 79 -9.31 -3.59 2.04
C ARG A 79 -8.80 -5.01 2.30
N ALA A 80 -7.97 -5.14 3.33
CA ALA A 80 -7.59 -6.41 3.95
C ALA A 80 -7.80 -6.31 5.46
N GLY A 81 -8.66 -7.15 6.02
CA GLY A 81 -8.99 -7.09 7.44
C GLY A 81 -9.53 -5.72 7.87
N HIS A 82 -8.85 -5.07 8.81
CA HIS A 82 -9.23 -3.76 9.33
C HIS A 82 -8.55 -2.58 8.62
N THR A 83 -7.56 -2.84 7.76
CA THR A 83 -6.80 -1.80 7.05
C THR A 83 -7.25 -1.69 5.60
N TYR A 84 -7.35 -0.48 5.09
CA TYR A 84 -7.58 -0.28 3.65
C TYR A 84 -6.59 0.73 3.06
N ILE A 85 -6.41 0.63 1.75
CA ILE A 85 -5.54 1.52 0.96
C ILE A 85 -6.42 2.26 -0.02
N VAL A 86 -6.21 3.57 -0.09
CA VAL A 86 -6.91 4.51 -0.97
C VAL A 86 -5.94 5.02 -2.01
N LEU A 87 -6.37 5.04 -3.27
CA LEU A 87 -5.74 5.79 -4.33
C LEU A 87 -6.68 6.93 -4.73
N GLU A 88 -6.18 8.15 -4.76
CA GLU A 88 -6.96 9.31 -5.14
C GLU A 88 -6.20 10.20 -6.13
N GLN A 89 -6.87 10.58 -7.20
CA GLN A 89 -6.40 11.61 -8.12
C GLN A 89 -6.90 12.98 -7.66
N SER A 90 -6.33 13.47 -6.54
CA SER A 90 -6.74 14.73 -5.96
C SER A 90 -6.39 15.92 -6.86
N PRO A 91 -7.30 16.92 -7.03
CA PRO A 91 -6.98 18.17 -7.71
C PRO A 91 -5.98 19.04 -6.94
N ASP A 92 -5.85 18.84 -5.62
CA ASP A 92 -4.96 19.62 -4.75
C ASP A 92 -3.50 19.14 -4.80
N ARG A 93 -3.22 18.10 -5.59
CA ARG A 93 -1.88 17.57 -5.75
C ARG A 93 -0.95 18.59 -6.41
N THR A 94 0.18 18.88 -5.76
CA THR A 94 1.18 19.87 -6.23
C THR A 94 2.30 19.27 -7.06
N ALA A 95 2.42 17.94 -7.12
CA ALA A 95 3.46 17.24 -7.87
C ALA A 95 2.86 16.20 -8.83
N SER A 96 3.51 16.00 -9.97
CA SER A 96 3.10 15.02 -10.99
C SER A 96 3.63 13.61 -10.73
N ARG A 97 4.49 13.44 -9.73
CA ARG A 97 5.10 12.17 -9.37
C ARG A 97 5.48 12.17 -7.89
N HIS A 98 5.41 11.01 -7.26
CA HIS A 98 5.96 10.79 -5.93
C HIS A 98 7.49 10.80 -5.97
N ASP A 99 8.11 11.46 -5.00
CA ASP A 99 9.55 11.45 -4.81
C ASP A 99 9.88 10.88 -3.44
N ARG A 100 10.18 9.59 -3.38
CA ARG A 100 10.50 8.86 -2.15
C ARG A 100 11.76 9.37 -1.43
N LYS A 101 12.57 10.23 -2.07
CA LYS A 101 13.75 10.83 -1.46
C LYS A 101 13.46 12.15 -0.73
N ARG A 102 12.24 12.66 -0.85
CA ARG A 102 11.77 13.78 -0.05
C ARG A 102 11.32 13.34 1.33
N SER A 103 11.26 14.28 2.26
CA SER A 103 10.62 14.03 3.57
C SER A 103 9.18 13.56 3.38
N GLY A 104 8.79 12.46 4.03
CA GLY A 104 7.49 11.83 3.92
C GLY A 104 7.60 10.31 3.77
N LEU A 105 6.73 9.73 2.98
CA LEU A 105 6.75 8.28 2.73
C LEU A 105 7.94 7.93 1.82
N ASN A 106 8.83 7.06 2.29
CA ASN A 106 9.88 6.46 1.48
C ASN A 106 9.34 5.25 0.73
N HIS A 107 8.83 4.25 1.45
CA HIS A 107 8.18 3.06 0.91
C HIS A 107 7.13 2.51 1.89
N ILE A 108 6.36 1.55 1.43
CA ILE A 108 5.47 0.75 2.26
C ILE A 108 5.86 -0.72 2.13
N ALA A 109 6.02 -1.40 3.27
CA ALA A 109 6.34 -2.81 3.32
C ALA A 109 5.10 -3.66 3.56
N PHE A 110 4.95 -4.73 2.78
CA PHE A 110 3.90 -5.72 2.91
C PHE A 110 4.47 -7.09 3.26
N HIS A 111 3.83 -7.79 4.18
CA HIS A 111 4.10 -9.20 4.36
C HIS A 111 3.59 -10.00 3.15
N VAL A 112 4.37 -10.98 2.73
CA VAL A 112 3.94 -12.02 1.79
C VAL A 112 4.02 -13.40 2.48
N ALA A 113 3.41 -14.41 1.89
CA ALA A 113 3.31 -15.73 2.53
C ALA A 113 4.67 -16.42 2.69
N ASP A 114 5.50 -16.33 1.66
CA ASP A 114 6.79 -17.02 1.59
C ASP A 114 7.71 -16.40 0.52
N GLN A 115 8.92 -16.96 0.37
CA GLN A 115 9.89 -16.54 -0.62
C GLN A 115 9.43 -16.82 -2.06
N ASP A 116 8.70 -17.92 -2.28
CA ASP A 116 8.18 -18.27 -3.60
C ASP A 116 7.17 -17.22 -4.09
N GLN A 117 6.36 -16.66 -3.18
CA GLN A 117 5.44 -15.57 -3.52
C GLN A 117 6.21 -14.30 -3.88
N VAL A 118 7.32 -13.97 -3.20
CA VAL A 118 8.18 -12.83 -3.59
C VAL A 118 8.61 -12.99 -5.03
N GLU A 119 9.20 -14.15 -5.39
CA GLU A 119 9.75 -14.38 -6.73
C GLU A 119 8.66 -14.38 -7.82
N LYS A 120 7.49 -14.95 -7.54
CA LYS A 120 6.34 -14.90 -8.46
C LYS A 120 5.89 -13.47 -8.73
N LEU A 121 5.77 -12.65 -7.68
CA LEU A 121 5.38 -11.25 -7.82
C LEU A 121 6.43 -10.45 -8.59
N VAL A 122 7.72 -10.64 -8.31
CA VAL A 122 8.83 -10.01 -9.04
C VAL A 122 8.79 -10.35 -10.53
N ALA A 123 8.55 -11.61 -10.87
CA ALA A 123 8.52 -12.07 -12.27
C ALA A 123 7.36 -11.44 -13.07
N VAL A 124 6.21 -11.20 -12.44
CA VAL A 124 5.00 -10.67 -13.08
C VAL A 124 4.89 -9.14 -13.01
N ALA A 125 5.49 -8.53 -12.02
CA ALA A 125 5.45 -7.09 -11.73
C ALA A 125 5.65 -6.17 -12.96
N PRO A 126 6.58 -6.46 -13.90
CA PRO A 126 6.79 -5.59 -15.08
C PRO A 126 5.56 -5.47 -15.97
N SER A 127 4.71 -6.51 -16.04
CA SER A 127 3.47 -6.49 -16.84
C SER A 127 2.42 -5.53 -16.28
N TYR A 128 2.57 -5.10 -15.01
CA TYR A 128 1.68 -4.19 -14.31
C TYR A 128 2.34 -2.85 -13.94
N GLY A 129 3.47 -2.53 -14.60
CA GLY A 129 4.13 -1.23 -14.45
C GLY A 129 4.99 -1.09 -13.20
N TRP A 130 5.36 -2.19 -12.56
CA TRP A 130 6.34 -2.23 -11.47
C TRP A 130 7.68 -2.74 -12.00
N ARG A 131 8.78 -2.23 -11.47
CA ARG A 131 10.13 -2.70 -11.76
C ARG A 131 10.86 -3.09 -10.48
N LEU A 132 11.62 -4.17 -10.54
CA LEU A 132 12.52 -4.56 -9.45
C LEU A 132 13.62 -3.52 -9.28
N MET A 133 13.78 -3.04 -8.06
CA MET A 133 14.89 -2.21 -7.63
C MET A 133 16.02 -3.10 -7.09
N PHE A 134 17.24 -2.62 -7.21
CA PHE A 134 18.43 -3.31 -6.66
C PHE A 134 18.57 -4.78 -7.12
N PRO A 135 18.39 -5.10 -8.42
CA PRO A 135 18.38 -6.47 -8.89
C PRO A 135 19.67 -7.23 -8.54
N GLU A 136 20.79 -6.51 -8.46
CA GLU A 136 22.11 -7.07 -8.09
C GLU A 136 22.23 -7.43 -6.60
N ARG A 137 21.31 -6.98 -5.77
CA ARG A 137 21.26 -7.28 -4.32
C ARG A 137 20.02 -8.05 -3.91
N HIS A 138 19.08 -8.23 -4.85
CA HIS A 138 17.90 -9.04 -4.57
C HIS A 138 18.31 -10.50 -4.28
N PRO A 139 17.72 -11.16 -3.29
CA PRO A 139 16.61 -10.73 -2.43
C PRO A 139 17.03 -10.08 -1.11
N TYR A 140 18.31 -9.77 -0.92
CA TYR A 140 18.86 -9.28 0.36
C TYR A 140 19.27 -7.80 0.31
N ALA A 141 18.59 -6.98 -0.50
CA ALA A 141 18.89 -5.56 -0.61
C ALA A 141 18.69 -4.79 0.71
N GLY A 142 17.79 -5.25 1.58
CA GLY A 142 17.55 -4.72 2.92
C GLY A 142 18.53 -5.19 4.00
N GLY A 143 19.42 -6.15 3.68
CA GLY A 143 20.41 -6.71 4.61
C GLY A 143 20.36 -8.23 4.69
N GLU A 144 21.39 -8.79 5.32
CA GLU A 144 21.51 -10.24 5.50
C GLU A 144 20.31 -10.80 6.29
N GLY A 145 19.73 -11.90 5.79
CA GLY A 145 18.57 -12.55 6.41
C GLY A 145 17.22 -11.86 6.18
N HIS A 146 17.22 -10.70 5.54
CA HIS A 146 15.99 -9.99 5.21
C HIS A 146 15.60 -10.29 3.75
N TYR A 147 14.81 -11.36 3.53
CA TYR A 147 14.36 -11.75 2.21
C TYR A 147 13.21 -10.87 1.73
N ALA A 148 13.50 -9.98 0.81
CA ALA A 148 12.51 -9.02 0.31
C ALA A 148 12.77 -8.62 -1.14
N ALA A 149 11.71 -8.16 -1.82
CA ALA A 149 11.80 -7.47 -3.10
C ALA A 149 11.35 -6.01 -2.93
N TYR A 150 12.10 -5.09 -3.51
CA TYR A 150 11.76 -3.69 -3.62
C TYR A 150 11.29 -3.40 -5.03
N LEU A 151 10.05 -2.92 -5.17
CA LEU A 151 9.44 -2.61 -6.47
C LEU A 151 9.12 -1.12 -6.53
N GLU A 152 9.40 -0.47 -7.65
CA GLU A 152 9.00 0.92 -7.92
C GLU A 152 8.05 0.96 -9.11
N ASN A 153 6.95 1.71 -8.99
CA ASN A 153 6.03 1.91 -10.10
C ASN A 153 6.37 3.16 -10.94
N ALA A 154 5.63 3.37 -12.04
CA ALA A 154 5.84 4.51 -12.93
C ALA A 154 5.62 5.86 -12.23
N ASP A 155 4.85 5.92 -11.17
CA ASP A 155 4.56 7.13 -10.40
C ASP A 155 5.59 7.42 -9.30
N GLY A 156 6.59 6.54 -9.13
CA GLY A 156 7.68 6.70 -8.17
C GLY A 156 7.37 6.19 -6.77
N PHE A 157 6.25 5.51 -6.59
CA PHE A 157 5.98 4.80 -5.33
C PHE A 157 6.83 3.54 -5.25
N GLU A 158 7.40 3.32 -4.07
CA GLU A 158 8.16 2.13 -3.75
C GLU A 158 7.39 1.27 -2.76
N VAL A 159 7.36 -0.03 -3.03
CA VAL A 159 6.86 -1.05 -2.11
C VAL A 159 7.93 -2.08 -1.83
N GLU A 160 7.87 -2.64 -0.64
CA GLU A 160 8.72 -3.75 -0.21
C GLU A 160 7.84 -4.97 0.07
N LEU A 161 8.19 -6.11 -0.51
CA LEU A 161 7.51 -7.39 -0.32
C LEU A 161 8.38 -8.28 0.55
N VAL A 162 7.99 -8.48 1.81
CA VAL A 162 8.83 -9.12 2.83
C VAL A 162 8.34 -10.53 3.09
N ALA A 163 9.18 -11.54 2.79
CA ALA A 163 8.92 -12.91 3.19
C ALA A 163 9.21 -13.10 4.69
N PRO A 164 8.48 -14.02 5.37
CA PRO A 164 8.79 -14.36 6.75
C PRO A 164 10.23 -14.84 6.90
N SER A 165 10.96 -14.29 7.86
CA SER A 165 12.24 -14.87 8.25
C SER A 165 11.98 -16.25 8.87
N PRO A 166 12.86 -17.25 8.65
CA PRO A 166 12.79 -18.49 9.39
C PRO A 166 12.75 -18.16 10.88
N ILE A 167 11.70 -18.62 11.57
CA ILE A 167 11.64 -18.47 13.03
C ILE A 167 12.84 -19.24 13.55
N ALA A 168 13.81 -18.54 14.17
CA ALA A 168 14.87 -19.20 14.91
C ALA A 168 14.16 -20.05 15.98
N THR A 169 14.11 -21.36 15.78
CA THR A 169 13.65 -22.29 16.80
C THR A 169 14.57 -22.09 17.99
N ALA A 170 14.02 -21.46 19.04
CA ALA A 170 14.73 -21.39 20.33
C ALA A 170 15.04 -22.83 20.75
N GLU A 171 16.32 -23.19 20.75
CA GLU A 171 16.76 -24.43 21.35
C GLU A 171 16.31 -24.43 22.81
N PRO A 172 15.66 -25.47 23.30
CA PRO A 172 15.31 -25.55 24.72
C PRO A 172 16.62 -25.53 25.52
N SER A 173 16.78 -24.50 26.36
CA SER A 173 17.90 -24.42 27.29
C SER A 173 17.92 -25.69 28.14
N SER A 174 19.02 -26.43 28.02
CA SER A 174 19.32 -27.64 28.80
C SER A 174 19.59 -27.29 30.25
#